data_79d048b108659c288635cb8edf7458ae
#
_entry.id   79d048b108659c288635cb8edf7458ae
#
_cell.length_a   1.000
_cell.length_b   1.000
_cell.length_c   1.000
_cell.angle_alpha   90.00
_cell.angle_beta   90.00
_cell.angle_gamma   90.00
#
_symmetry.space_group_name_H-M   'P 1'
#
loop_
_entity.id
_entity.type
_entity.pdbx_description
1 polymer ?
#
loop_
_entity_poly.entity_id
_entity_poly.type
_entity_poly.pdbx_seq_one_letter_code
_entity_poly.pdbx_strand_id
1 'polypeptide(L)'
;PLGQLLGAIGGFTILLFALTALCYYIDHLTMFGRCGVRLELLKRINTKRTRTAYANLLDEAFRLMYQKGHDACMNNRASGEAFWKSWTDIMTNLIGFGVYLALLSGLNPWLCVLTALTAVVSYFSTRNINEWGYRHREEGAKITRSLHYLRNTAEGREFGKDIRIFGLRQWLTDLYDSALRLNYAFLEKRERAYLTANLIDLALLLVRNGAAYAYLLWLTVTRGLPVSEFLLYFGAASGFAQWVTGLMEQFALLRKQSLDISTIREFLELPEPFRFEEGIPLEKRLDMPYELQLEDVSYRYPGAEKNTIAHMSLTLHPGENLAIVGLNGAGKTTLVKLICGFLEPTGGRVLLNGQDIRQYNRRDYYKLFEAVFQDFSVLSCTVAENVAQAMDGIDEEKVRYCLDQAGLTEKITSLPAGIKTHVGRDVYLDGVEFSGGQTQRLMLARALSPRMISTRSTTR
;
A
#
# COMPACT_ATOMS: atom_id res chain seq x y z
N PRO A 1 -55.27 28.99 7.68
CA PRO A 1 -53.89 29.11 8.22
C PRO A 1 -53.20 27.79 8.47
N LEU A 2 -53.87 26.82 9.18
CA LEU A 2 -53.21 25.52 9.52
C LEU A 2 -52.90 24.67 8.30
N GLY A 3 -53.82 24.57 7.32
CA GLY A 3 -53.62 23.83 6.10
C GLY A 3 -52.49 24.38 5.20
N GLN A 4 -52.33 25.70 5.13
CA GLN A 4 -51.21 26.34 4.43
C GLN A 4 -49.87 26.07 5.12
N LEU A 5 -49.82 26.09 6.45
CA LEU A 5 -48.63 25.76 7.21
C LEU A 5 -48.23 24.29 7.04
N LEU A 6 -49.18 23.35 7.13
CA LEU A 6 -48.95 21.92 6.89
C LEU A 6 -48.49 21.66 5.45
N GLY A 7 -49.09 22.34 4.47
CA GLY A 7 -48.67 22.27 3.07
C GLY A 7 -47.24 22.77 2.86
N ALA A 8 -46.88 23.90 3.48
CA ALA A 8 -45.52 24.44 3.41
C ALA A 8 -44.47 23.50 4.07
N ILE A 9 -44.78 22.99 5.24
CA ILE A 9 -43.91 21.99 5.95
C ILE A 9 -43.77 20.72 5.10
N GLY A 10 -44.89 20.20 4.58
CA GLY A 10 -44.87 19.00 3.72
C GLY A 10 -44.06 19.22 2.44
N GLY A 11 -44.26 20.33 1.76
CA GLY A 11 -43.50 20.70 0.57
C GLY A 11 -42.00 20.86 0.84
N PHE A 12 -41.63 21.51 1.93
CA PHE A 12 -40.21 21.66 2.35
C PHE A 12 -39.59 20.33 2.68
N THR A 13 -40.31 19.46 3.40
CA THR A 13 -39.81 18.12 3.75
C THR A 13 -39.57 17.25 2.52
N ILE A 14 -40.51 17.29 1.54
CA ILE A 14 -40.36 16.58 0.25
C ILE A 14 -39.15 17.11 -0.53
N LEU A 15 -38.98 18.43 -0.58
CA LEU A 15 -37.85 19.07 -1.24
C LEU A 15 -36.52 18.66 -0.61
N LEU A 16 -36.42 18.69 0.72
CA LEU A 16 -35.23 18.24 1.45
C LEU A 16 -34.93 16.76 1.18
N PHE A 17 -35.95 15.91 1.20
CA PHE A 17 -35.80 14.49 0.89
C PHE A 17 -35.27 14.28 -0.54
N ALA A 18 -35.85 14.98 -1.53
CA ALA A 18 -35.43 14.87 -2.93
C ALA A 18 -33.99 15.35 -3.12
N LEU A 19 -33.62 16.48 -2.51
CA LEU A 19 -32.24 16.99 -2.55
C LEU A 19 -31.25 16.03 -1.89
N THR A 20 -31.60 15.50 -0.72
CA THR A 20 -30.76 14.53 -0.01
C THR A 20 -30.58 13.25 -0.83
N ALA A 21 -31.65 12.73 -1.43
CA ALA A 21 -31.61 11.57 -2.30
C ALA A 21 -30.74 11.81 -3.54
N LEU A 22 -30.85 13.01 -4.14
CA LEU A 22 -30.03 13.40 -5.28
C LEU A 22 -28.53 13.49 -4.90
N CYS A 23 -28.20 14.12 -3.77
CA CYS A 23 -26.82 14.17 -3.26
C CYS A 23 -26.25 12.79 -3.02
N TYR A 24 -27.03 11.90 -2.40
CA TYR A 24 -26.63 10.50 -2.17
C TYR A 24 -26.40 9.75 -3.47
N TYR A 25 -27.29 9.93 -4.46
CA TYR A 25 -27.16 9.31 -5.77
C TYR A 25 -25.89 9.79 -6.49
N ILE A 26 -25.59 11.09 -6.47
CA ILE A 26 -24.37 11.66 -7.08
C ILE A 26 -23.11 11.14 -6.37
N ASP A 27 -23.11 11.10 -5.03
CA ASP A 27 -21.95 10.56 -4.28
C ASP A 27 -21.71 9.08 -4.60
N HIS A 28 -22.78 8.30 -4.72
CA HIS A 28 -22.71 6.89 -5.11
C HIS A 28 -22.14 6.69 -6.51
N LEU A 29 -22.61 7.46 -7.49
CA LEU A 29 -22.09 7.42 -8.88
C LEU A 29 -20.60 7.80 -8.95
N THR A 30 -20.21 8.84 -8.23
CA THR A 30 -18.82 9.32 -8.24
C THR A 30 -17.87 8.38 -7.47
N MET A 31 -18.40 7.57 -6.54
CA MET A 31 -17.61 6.61 -5.77
C MET A 31 -16.90 5.59 -6.68
N PHE A 32 -17.58 5.07 -7.70
CA PHE A 32 -16.99 4.09 -8.63
C PHE A 32 -15.81 4.69 -9.41
N GLY A 33 -15.94 5.93 -9.87
CA GLY A 33 -14.85 6.65 -10.55
C GLY A 33 -13.64 6.84 -9.64
N ARG A 34 -13.87 7.29 -8.40
CA ARG A 34 -12.81 7.48 -7.39
C ARG A 34 -12.11 6.17 -7.05
N CYS A 35 -12.88 5.10 -6.86
CA CYS A 35 -12.35 3.76 -6.61
C CYS A 35 -11.52 3.26 -7.81
N GLY A 36 -11.97 3.50 -9.05
CA GLY A 36 -11.24 3.14 -10.25
C GLY A 36 -9.86 3.79 -10.31
N VAL A 37 -9.76 5.10 -10.02
CA VAL A 37 -8.46 5.81 -9.95
C VAL A 37 -7.55 5.21 -8.88
N ARG A 38 -8.08 4.94 -7.68
CA ARG A 38 -7.33 4.32 -6.60
C ARG A 38 -6.78 2.94 -6.99
N LEU A 39 -7.61 2.10 -7.61
CA LEU A 39 -7.21 0.76 -8.06
C LEU A 39 -6.16 0.81 -9.16
N GLU A 40 -6.25 1.79 -10.07
CA GLU A 40 -5.22 1.99 -11.11
C GLU A 40 -3.90 2.45 -10.49
N LEU A 41 -3.91 3.35 -9.50
CA LEU A 41 -2.71 3.73 -8.75
C LEU A 41 -2.10 2.52 -8.03
N LEU A 42 -2.93 1.72 -7.35
CA LEU A 42 -2.49 0.50 -6.67
C LEU A 42 -1.87 -0.51 -7.66
N LYS A 43 -2.49 -0.68 -8.83
CA LYS A 43 -1.96 -1.50 -9.91
C LYS A 43 -0.59 -1.01 -10.37
N ARG A 44 -0.40 0.31 -10.56
CA ARG A 44 0.90 0.89 -10.96
C ARG A 44 1.97 0.66 -9.89
N ILE A 45 1.63 0.88 -8.61
CA ILE A 45 2.52 0.63 -7.47
C ILE A 45 2.96 -0.84 -7.44
N ASN A 46 2.02 -1.77 -7.54
CA ASN A 46 2.31 -3.21 -7.56
C ASN A 46 3.10 -3.62 -8.81
N THR A 47 2.77 -3.06 -9.97
CA THR A 47 3.52 -3.30 -11.21
C THR A 47 4.97 -2.82 -11.10
N LYS A 48 5.21 -1.63 -10.52
CA LYS A 48 6.57 -1.13 -10.25
C LYS A 48 7.34 -2.11 -9.37
N ARG A 49 6.73 -2.57 -8.26
CA ARG A 49 7.35 -3.53 -7.36
C ARG A 49 7.70 -4.87 -8.03
N THR A 50 6.83 -5.37 -8.90
CA THR A 50 7.08 -6.66 -9.60
C THR A 50 8.08 -6.54 -10.74
N ARG A 51 8.28 -5.32 -11.28
CA ARG A 51 9.19 -5.07 -12.41
C ARG A 51 10.55 -4.54 -12.00
N THR A 52 10.68 -4.05 -10.78
CA THR A 52 11.92 -3.46 -10.28
C THR A 52 13.05 -4.49 -10.18
N ALA A 53 14.28 -4.00 -10.14
CA ALA A 53 15.47 -4.81 -9.91
C ALA A 53 15.39 -5.54 -8.57
N TYR A 54 15.88 -6.79 -8.53
CA TYR A 54 15.92 -7.58 -7.30
C TYR A 54 16.70 -6.89 -6.17
N ALA A 55 17.72 -6.12 -6.50
CA ALA A 55 18.50 -5.33 -5.55
C ALA A 55 17.62 -4.33 -4.76
N ASN A 56 16.65 -3.68 -5.42
CA ASN A 56 15.72 -2.76 -4.77
C ASN A 56 14.82 -3.47 -3.73
N LEU A 57 14.47 -4.74 -3.95
CA LEU A 57 13.69 -5.52 -2.99
C LEU A 57 14.45 -5.81 -1.70
N LEU A 58 15.78 -5.75 -1.72
CA LEU A 58 16.67 -5.90 -0.56
C LEU A 58 16.88 -4.57 0.17
N ASP A 59 16.58 -3.44 -0.46
CA ASP A 59 16.74 -2.12 0.11
C ASP A 59 15.56 -1.78 1.04
N GLU A 60 15.88 -1.41 2.28
CA GLU A 60 14.87 -1.04 3.28
C GLU A 60 14.15 0.27 2.92
N ALA A 61 14.87 1.23 2.31
CA ALA A 61 14.29 2.50 1.88
C ALA A 61 13.24 2.28 0.78
N PHE A 62 13.53 1.44 -0.21
CA PHE A 62 12.58 1.05 -1.25
C PHE A 62 11.34 0.36 -0.65
N ARG A 63 11.54 -0.57 0.28
CA ARG A 63 10.44 -1.28 0.95
C ARG A 63 9.53 -0.32 1.73
N LEU A 64 10.14 0.64 2.43
CA LEU A 64 9.39 1.65 3.19
C LEU A 64 8.58 2.57 2.26
N MET A 65 9.16 3.02 1.14
CA MET A 65 8.47 3.86 0.16
C MET A 65 7.31 3.09 -0.51
N TYR A 66 7.54 1.82 -0.88
CA TYR A 66 6.47 0.96 -1.36
C TYR A 66 5.32 0.86 -0.36
N GLN A 67 5.62 0.56 0.91
CA GLN A 67 4.61 0.42 1.95
C GLN A 67 3.80 1.71 2.13
N LYS A 68 4.47 2.87 2.20
CA LYS A 68 3.78 4.17 2.30
C LYS A 68 2.88 4.45 1.10
N GLY A 69 3.36 4.20 -0.12
CA GLY A 69 2.56 4.38 -1.34
C GLY A 69 1.37 3.42 -1.41
N HIS A 70 1.57 2.16 -1.03
CA HIS A 70 0.52 1.16 -0.96
C HIS A 70 -0.54 1.52 0.08
N ASP A 71 -0.14 1.92 1.30
CA ASP A 71 -1.06 2.32 2.38
C ASP A 71 -1.89 3.53 1.98
N ALA A 72 -1.32 4.46 1.20
CA ALA A 72 -2.04 5.62 0.66
C ALA A 72 -3.13 5.25 -0.37
N CYS A 73 -3.18 4.00 -0.83
CA CYS A 73 -4.19 3.48 -1.76
C CYS A 73 -5.01 2.30 -1.20
N MET A 74 -4.83 1.92 0.07
CA MET A 74 -5.33 0.64 0.60
C MET A 74 -6.85 0.58 0.79
N ASN A 75 -7.51 1.71 1.06
CA ASN A 75 -8.94 1.77 1.34
C ASN A 75 -9.57 3.09 0.86
N ASN A 76 -10.89 3.20 0.95
CA ASN A 76 -11.67 4.35 0.48
C ASN A 76 -11.40 5.65 1.27
N ARG A 77 -10.79 5.56 2.45
CA ARG A 77 -10.39 6.72 3.28
C ARG A 77 -8.94 7.12 3.04
N ALA A 78 -8.19 6.31 2.29
CA ALA A 78 -6.81 6.59 1.96
C ALA A 78 -6.71 7.71 0.91
N SER A 79 -5.60 8.42 0.91
CA SER A 79 -5.38 9.63 0.13
C SER A 79 -5.61 9.47 -1.37
N GLY A 80 -5.35 8.30 -1.94
CA GLY A 80 -5.56 7.99 -3.36
C GLY A 80 -7.02 8.08 -3.83
N GLU A 81 -7.98 7.89 -2.93
CA GLU A 81 -9.42 8.07 -3.21
C GLU A 81 -9.99 9.30 -2.50
N ALA A 82 -9.66 9.48 -1.22
CA ALA A 82 -10.22 10.52 -0.37
C ALA A 82 -9.90 11.95 -0.86
N PHE A 83 -8.80 12.14 -1.60
CA PHE A 83 -8.41 13.41 -2.19
C PHE A 83 -9.53 14.05 -3.03
N TRP A 84 -10.23 13.26 -3.84
CA TRP A 84 -11.33 13.76 -4.68
C TRP A 84 -12.53 14.19 -3.84
N LYS A 85 -12.84 13.46 -2.76
CA LYS A 85 -13.91 13.83 -1.84
C LYS A 85 -13.58 15.12 -1.10
N SER A 86 -12.34 15.32 -0.68
CA SER A 86 -11.90 16.54 0.01
C SER A 86 -12.13 17.79 -0.82
N TRP A 87 -11.96 17.74 -2.15
CA TRP A 87 -12.30 18.84 -3.04
C TRP A 87 -13.80 19.16 -3.05
N THR A 88 -14.65 18.14 -3.10
CA THR A 88 -16.11 18.30 -3.05
C THR A 88 -16.52 18.91 -1.70
N ASP A 89 -15.93 18.45 -0.60
CA ASP A 89 -16.20 18.94 0.74
C ASP A 89 -15.75 20.41 0.90
N ILE A 90 -14.62 20.80 0.31
CA ILE A 90 -14.19 22.21 0.28
C ILE A 90 -15.17 23.08 -0.46
N MET A 91 -15.63 22.67 -1.65
CA MET A 91 -16.62 23.43 -2.41
C MET A 91 -17.92 23.59 -1.63
N THR A 92 -18.39 22.52 -0.99
CA THR A 92 -19.58 22.55 -0.12
C THR A 92 -19.39 23.50 1.06
N ASN A 93 -18.25 23.42 1.73
CA ASN A 93 -17.92 24.32 2.85
C ASN A 93 -17.81 25.79 2.40
N LEU A 94 -17.24 26.08 1.22
CA LEU A 94 -17.16 27.43 0.65
C LEU A 94 -18.54 28.00 0.36
N ILE A 95 -19.42 27.22 -0.25
CA ILE A 95 -20.80 27.66 -0.54
C ILE A 95 -21.53 27.91 0.79
N GLY A 96 -21.46 26.98 1.73
CA GLY A 96 -22.06 27.14 3.07
C GLY A 96 -21.53 28.38 3.79
N PHE A 97 -20.22 28.57 3.81
CA PHE A 97 -19.57 29.75 4.36
C PHE A 97 -20.12 31.05 3.72
N GLY A 98 -20.22 31.12 2.40
CA GLY A 98 -20.74 32.30 1.68
C GLY A 98 -22.18 32.61 2.04
N VAL A 99 -23.04 31.59 2.06
CA VAL A 99 -24.47 31.78 2.43
C VAL A 99 -24.61 32.25 3.88
N TYR A 100 -23.92 31.63 4.82
CA TYR A 100 -24.02 32.00 6.24
C TYR A 100 -23.36 33.36 6.52
N LEU A 101 -22.27 33.69 5.81
CA LEU A 101 -21.64 35.01 5.88
C LEU A 101 -22.62 36.11 5.40
N ALA A 102 -23.33 35.90 4.29
CA ALA A 102 -24.32 36.82 3.79
C ALA A 102 -25.49 37.03 4.78
N LEU A 103 -25.98 35.93 5.37
CA LEU A 103 -27.04 35.99 6.39
C LEU A 103 -26.60 36.77 7.63
N LEU A 104 -25.42 36.49 8.18
CA LEU A 104 -24.94 37.13 9.42
C LEU A 104 -24.49 38.58 9.20
N SER A 105 -23.92 38.91 8.04
CA SER A 105 -23.48 40.29 7.71
C SER A 105 -24.64 41.26 7.64
N GLY A 106 -25.83 40.80 7.22
CA GLY A 106 -27.06 41.57 7.23
C GLY A 106 -27.55 41.94 8.64
N LEU A 107 -27.18 41.18 9.66
CA LEU A 107 -27.57 41.47 11.04
C LEU A 107 -26.52 42.33 11.77
N ASN A 108 -25.30 41.84 11.89
CA ASN A 108 -24.19 42.56 12.53
C ASN A 108 -22.83 41.98 12.13
N PRO A 109 -21.94 42.78 11.50
CA PRO A 109 -20.60 42.33 11.11
C PRO A 109 -19.75 41.81 12.26
N TRP A 110 -19.95 42.32 13.50
CA TRP A 110 -19.21 41.86 14.69
C TRP A 110 -19.46 40.39 15.05
N LEU A 111 -20.66 39.87 14.77
CA LEU A 111 -20.94 38.44 14.98
C LEU A 111 -20.13 37.58 14.01
N CYS A 112 -19.97 38.03 12.77
CA CYS A 112 -19.11 37.32 11.81
C CYS A 112 -17.65 37.30 12.28
N VAL A 113 -17.14 38.45 12.79
CA VAL A 113 -15.76 38.52 13.30
C VAL A 113 -15.58 37.63 14.52
N LEU A 114 -16.51 37.66 15.48
CA LEU A 114 -16.44 36.82 16.69
C LEU A 114 -16.47 35.34 16.34
N THR A 115 -17.39 34.93 15.48
CA THR A 115 -17.51 33.52 15.07
C THR A 115 -16.30 33.04 14.25
N ALA A 116 -15.77 33.88 13.36
CA ALA A 116 -14.55 33.56 12.62
C ALA A 116 -13.32 33.47 13.57
N LEU A 117 -13.16 34.42 14.49
CA LEU A 117 -12.07 34.43 15.45
C LEU A 117 -12.06 33.18 16.33
N THR A 118 -13.22 32.84 16.91
CA THR A 118 -13.35 31.64 17.75
C THR A 118 -13.09 30.35 16.95
N ALA A 119 -13.51 30.27 15.68
CA ALA A 119 -13.23 29.12 14.81
C ALA A 119 -11.73 29.01 14.49
N VAL A 120 -11.06 30.15 14.24
CA VAL A 120 -9.60 30.18 13.99
C VAL A 120 -8.83 29.71 15.25
N VAL A 121 -9.20 30.17 16.43
CA VAL A 121 -8.57 29.75 17.70
C VAL A 121 -8.80 28.25 17.93
N SER A 122 -10.00 27.74 17.72
CA SER A 122 -10.34 26.31 17.77
C SER A 122 -9.46 25.49 16.83
N TYR A 123 -9.31 25.96 15.58
CA TYR A 123 -8.43 25.29 14.61
C TYR A 123 -6.96 25.19 15.10
N PHE A 124 -6.41 26.28 15.61
CA PHE A 124 -5.02 26.25 16.12
C PHE A 124 -4.87 25.35 17.32
N SER A 125 -5.88 25.26 18.20
CA SER A 125 -5.91 24.29 19.30
C SER A 125 -5.87 22.86 18.79
N THR A 126 -6.73 22.51 17.83
CA THR A 126 -6.79 21.18 17.20
C THR A 126 -5.52 20.86 16.38
N ARG A 127 -4.94 21.87 15.72
CA ARG A 127 -3.69 21.72 14.97
C ARG A 127 -2.53 21.27 15.87
N ASN A 128 -2.37 21.84 17.04
CA ASN A 128 -1.31 21.45 17.99
C ASN A 128 -1.38 19.97 18.36
N ILE A 129 -2.60 19.41 18.41
CA ILE A 129 -2.81 17.99 18.72
C ILE A 129 -2.48 17.12 17.51
N ASN A 130 -2.90 17.53 16.32
CA ASN A 130 -2.54 16.83 15.09
C ASN A 130 -1.02 16.81 14.89
N GLU A 131 -0.31 17.88 15.28
CA GLU A 131 1.15 17.91 15.33
C GLU A 131 1.74 16.95 16.38
N TRP A 132 1.07 16.79 17.54
CA TRP A 132 1.47 15.80 18.53
C TRP A 132 1.38 14.38 17.94
N GLY A 133 0.27 14.04 17.29
CA GLY A 133 0.09 12.77 16.58
C GLY A 133 1.14 12.54 15.50
N TYR A 134 1.54 13.57 14.77
CA TYR A 134 2.59 13.49 13.76
C TYR A 134 3.97 13.25 14.39
N ARG A 135 4.33 13.97 15.47
CA ARG A 135 5.63 13.81 16.17
C ARG A 135 5.79 12.42 16.78
N HIS A 136 4.70 11.79 17.25
CA HIS A 136 4.73 10.46 17.87
C HIS A 136 4.34 9.33 16.90
N ARG A 137 4.22 9.63 15.60
CA ARG A 137 3.79 8.64 14.58
C ARG A 137 4.73 7.44 14.51
N GLU A 138 6.04 7.65 14.61
CA GLU A 138 7.01 6.56 14.57
C GLU A 138 6.92 5.64 15.78
N GLU A 139 6.72 6.20 16.97
CA GLU A 139 6.51 5.43 18.20
C GLU A 139 5.25 4.56 18.09
N GLY A 140 4.14 5.15 17.68
CA GLY A 140 2.89 4.41 17.45
C GLY A 140 3.00 3.35 16.36
N ALA A 141 3.70 3.65 15.26
CA ALA A 141 3.92 2.69 14.18
C ALA A 141 4.79 1.51 14.61
N LYS A 142 5.80 1.74 15.48
CA LYS A 142 6.63 0.66 16.03
C LYS A 142 5.82 -0.28 16.91
N ILE A 143 4.97 0.26 17.78
CA ILE A 143 4.10 -0.54 18.66
C ILE A 143 3.11 -1.35 17.83
N THR A 144 2.46 -0.72 16.86
CA THR A 144 1.50 -1.40 15.97
C THR A 144 2.15 -2.52 15.17
N ARG A 145 3.36 -2.28 14.63
CA ARG A 145 4.12 -3.33 13.92
C ARG A 145 4.45 -4.53 14.82
N SER A 146 4.83 -4.27 16.06
CA SER A 146 5.11 -5.35 17.03
C SER A 146 3.85 -6.20 17.30
N LEU A 147 2.70 -5.57 17.52
CA LEU A 147 1.43 -6.28 17.72
C LEU A 147 1.02 -7.09 16.49
N HIS A 148 1.16 -6.52 15.28
CA HIS A 148 0.87 -7.25 14.05
C HIS A 148 1.81 -8.44 13.84
N TYR A 149 3.10 -8.28 14.12
CA TYR A 149 4.07 -9.36 14.01
C TYR A 149 3.71 -10.51 14.95
N LEU A 150 3.44 -10.22 16.24
CA LEU A 150 3.09 -11.23 17.22
C LEU A 150 1.79 -11.96 16.86
N ARG A 151 0.79 -11.22 16.39
CA ARG A 151 -0.46 -11.81 15.92
C ARG A 151 -0.24 -12.73 14.72
N ASN A 152 0.45 -12.26 13.69
CA ASN A 152 0.71 -13.06 12.48
C ASN A 152 1.55 -14.30 12.80
N THR A 153 2.49 -14.19 13.74
CA THR A 153 3.29 -15.35 14.24
C THR A 153 2.39 -16.37 14.92
N ALA A 154 1.48 -15.92 15.79
CA ALA A 154 0.57 -16.82 16.50
C ALA A 154 -0.46 -17.49 15.58
N GLU A 155 -0.93 -16.80 14.53
CA GLU A 155 -1.88 -17.30 13.55
C GLU A 155 -1.21 -18.14 12.45
N GLY A 156 0.10 -17.99 12.25
CA GLY A 156 0.87 -18.64 11.19
C GLY A 156 1.01 -20.16 11.36
N ARG A 157 0.68 -20.93 10.31
CA ARG A 157 0.81 -22.40 10.32
C ARG A 157 2.24 -22.85 10.58
N GLU A 158 3.22 -22.09 10.13
CA GLU A 158 4.65 -22.39 10.25
C GLU A 158 5.07 -22.53 11.72
N PHE A 159 4.60 -21.61 12.57
CA PHE A 159 4.90 -21.62 14.01
C PHE A 159 3.99 -22.55 14.83
N GLY A 160 2.92 -23.05 14.24
CA GLY A 160 1.91 -23.83 14.94
C GLY A 160 2.48 -25.10 15.62
N LYS A 161 3.46 -25.76 15.00
CA LYS A 161 4.17 -26.93 15.56
C LYS A 161 5.12 -26.53 16.70
N ASP A 162 5.87 -25.43 16.52
CA ASP A 162 6.88 -24.99 17.48
C ASP A 162 6.21 -24.46 18.76
N ILE A 163 5.09 -23.74 18.62
CA ILE A 163 4.27 -23.30 19.76
C ILE A 163 3.84 -24.49 20.63
N ARG A 164 3.50 -25.64 20.01
CA ARG A 164 3.03 -26.84 20.73
C ARG A 164 4.18 -27.64 21.34
N ILE A 165 5.23 -27.87 20.56
CA ILE A 165 6.39 -28.72 21.02
C ILE A 165 7.16 -28.00 22.11
N PHE A 166 7.43 -26.71 21.97
CA PHE A 166 8.19 -25.92 22.92
C PHE A 166 7.35 -25.25 24.01
N GLY A 167 6.02 -25.44 24.00
CA GLY A 167 5.13 -24.84 24.99
C GLY A 167 5.11 -23.30 24.96
N LEU A 168 5.33 -22.67 23.80
CA LEU A 168 5.54 -21.23 23.67
C LEU A 168 4.30 -20.38 23.91
N ARG A 169 3.13 -21.00 24.17
CA ARG A 169 1.85 -20.27 24.33
C ARG A 169 1.92 -19.17 25.38
N GLN A 170 2.42 -19.51 26.59
CA GLN A 170 2.47 -18.54 27.69
C GLN A 170 3.41 -17.40 27.36
N TRP A 171 4.59 -17.71 26.85
CA TRP A 171 5.58 -16.69 26.44
C TRP A 171 5.05 -15.75 25.36
N LEU A 172 4.37 -16.26 24.34
CA LEU A 172 3.74 -15.43 23.30
C LEU A 172 2.63 -14.55 23.87
N THR A 173 1.83 -15.08 24.81
CA THR A 173 0.80 -14.31 25.51
C THR A 173 1.43 -13.18 26.31
N ASP A 174 2.49 -13.44 27.08
CA ASP A 174 3.19 -12.43 27.87
C ASP A 174 3.82 -11.33 27.01
N LEU A 175 4.38 -11.70 25.84
CA LEU A 175 4.89 -10.75 24.85
C LEU A 175 3.78 -9.88 24.26
N TYR A 176 2.66 -10.50 23.89
CA TYR A 176 1.50 -9.79 23.36
C TYR A 176 0.90 -8.83 24.39
N ASP A 177 0.74 -9.26 25.64
CA ASP A 177 0.22 -8.45 26.73
C ASP A 177 1.14 -7.28 27.06
N SER A 178 2.47 -7.47 26.98
CA SER A 178 3.42 -6.36 27.16
C SER A 178 3.35 -5.35 26.01
N ALA A 179 3.25 -5.81 24.78
CA ALA A 179 3.06 -4.91 23.63
C ALA A 179 1.70 -4.19 23.69
N LEU A 180 0.66 -4.87 24.17
CA LEU A 180 -0.67 -4.32 24.36
C LEU A 180 -0.68 -3.24 25.45
N ARG A 181 0.01 -3.45 26.58
CA ARG A 181 0.19 -2.43 27.63
C ARG A 181 0.88 -1.17 27.10
N LEU A 182 1.92 -1.32 26.29
CA LEU A 182 2.59 -0.18 25.65
C LEU A 182 1.63 0.57 24.72
N ASN A 183 0.82 -0.17 23.95
CA ASN A 183 -0.20 0.41 23.09
C ASN A 183 -1.25 1.19 23.88
N TYR A 184 -1.76 0.64 24.98
CA TYR A 184 -2.71 1.34 25.85
C TYR A 184 -2.10 2.61 26.44
N ALA A 185 -0.87 2.56 26.95
CA ALA A 185 -0.19 3.73 27.46
C ALA A 185 0.00 4.84 26.40
N PHE A 186 0.31 4.44 25.17
CA PHE A 186 0.40 5.37 24.03
C PHE A 186 -0.97 5.96 23.68
N LEU A 187 -2.01 5.13 23.62
CA LEU A 187 -3.38 5.58 23.36
C LEU A 187 -3.87 6.54 24.46
N GLU A 188 -3.58 6.24 25.71
CA GLU A 188 -3.96 7.10 26.85
C GLU A 188 -3.29 8.48 26.75
N LYS A 189 -2.00 8.56 26.43
CA LYS A 189 -1.31 9.84 26.19
C LYS A 189 -1.97 10.61 25.05
N ARG A 190 -2.32 9.93 23.98
CA ARG A 190 -3.02 10.52 22.82
C ARG A 190 -4.39 11.05 23.22
N GLU A 191 -5.20 10.24 23.88
CA GLU A 191 -6.56 10.64 24.28
C GLU A 191 -6.55 11.79 25.29
N ARG A 192 -5.59 11.84 26.21
CA ARG A 192 -5.40 13.01 27.10
C ARG A 192 -5.10 14.30 26.31
N ALA A 193 -4.28 14.21 25.27
CA ALA A 193 -4.02 15.36 24.41
C ALA A 193 -5.28 15.81 23.66
N TYR A 194 -6.08 14.87 23.14
CA TYR A 194 -7.37 15.16 22.51
C TYR A 194 -8.39 15.74 23.49
N LEU A 195 -8.44 15.24 24.73
CA LEU A 195 -9.35 15.75 25.75
C LEU A 195 -9.13 17.24 26.03
N THR A 196 -7.87 17.67 26.16
CA THR A 196 -7.55 19.08 26.42
C THR A 196 -8.04 20.01 25.31
N ALA A 197 -7.91 19.59 24.05
CA ALA A 197 -8.41 20.39 22.94
C ALA A 197 -9.94 20.40 22.87
N ASN A 198 -10.56 19.26 23.07
CA ASN A 198 -12.02 19.19 23.09
C ASN A 198 -12.60 20.08 24.19
N LEU A 199 -11.94 20.20 25.36
CA LEU A 199 -12.33 21.13 26.43
C LEU A 199 -12.17 22.59 26.02
N ILE A 200 -11.08 22.94 25.31
CA ILE A 200 -10.88 24.30 24.76
C ILE A 200 -11.98 24.60 23.73
N ASP A 201 -12.26 23.68 22.83
CA ASP A 201 -13.32 23.83 21.81
C ASP A 201 -14.70 24.01 22.45
N LEU A 202 -15.00 23.24 23.51
CA LEU A 202 -16.26 23.39 24.26
C LEU A 202 -16.34 24.76 24.91
N ALA A 203 -15.27 25.26 25.52
CA ALA A 203 -15.23 26.60 26.12
C ALA A 203 -15.42 27.70 25.04
N LEU A 204 -14.76 27.58 23.90
CA LEU A 204 -14.93 28.51 22.76
C LEU A 204 -16.36 28.47 22.20
N LEU A 205 -16.96 27.28 22.12
CA LEU A 205 -18.36 27.08 21.72
C LEU A 205 -19.32 27.81 22.67
N LEU A 206 -19.11 27.68 23.99
CA LEU A 206 -19.93 28.35 24.99
C LEU A 206 -19.81 29.88 24.90
N VAL A 207 -18.59 30.41 24.75
CA VAL A 207 -18.35 31.84 24.61
C VAL A 207 -19.02 32.37 23.33
N ARG A 208 -18.81 31.72 22.20
CA ARG A 208 -19.38 32.10 20.91
C ARG A 208 -20.93 32.10 20.94
N ASN A 209 -21.52 30.96 21.33
CA ASN A 209 -22.96 30.81 21.31
C ASN A 209 -23.60 31.70 22.39
N GLY A 210 -22.98 31.81 23.57
CA GLY A 210 -23.44 32.69 24.65
C GLY A 210 -23.45 34.16 24.21
N ALA A 211 -22.39 34.64 23.58
CA ALA A 211 -22.34 36.01 23.09
C ALA A 211 -23.36 36.24 21.94
N ALA A 212 -23.51 35.30 21.02
CA ALA A 212 -24.51 35.39 19.96
C ALA A 212 -25.93 35.42 20.49
N TYR A 213 -26.25 34.58 21.49
CA TYR A 213 -27.57 34.53 22.09
C TYR A 213 -27.87 35.76 22.94
N ALA A 214 -26.91 36.21 23.72
CA ALA A 214 -27.08 37.44 24.53
C ALA A 214 -27.36 38.64 23.62
N TYR A 215 -26.63 38.76 22.47
CA TYR A 215 -26.84 39.81 21.50
C TYR A 215 -28.20 39.69 20.82
N LEU A 216 -28.62 38.52 20.38
CA LEU A 216 -29.91 38.28 19.75
C LEU A 216 -31.07 38.55 20.70
N LEU A 217 -30.96 38.16 21.99
CA LEU A 217 -31.95 38.48 23.04
C LEU A 217 -32.04 39.98 23.28
N TRP A 218 -30.91 40.68 23.37
CA TRP A 218 -30.88 42.13 23.50
C TRP A 218 -31.58 42.79 22.34
N LEU A 219 -31.32 42.31 21.09
CA LEU A 219 -31.94 42.84 19.87
C LEU A 219 -33.47 42.60 19.86
N THR A 220 -33.92 41.43 20.34
CA THR A 220 -35.34 41.08 20.45
C THR A 220 -36.05 42.04 21.40
N VAL A 221 -35.43 42.28 22.58
CA VAL A 221 -36.03 43.14 23.63
C VAL A 221 -36.00 44.63 23.20
N THR A 222 -34.91 45.12 22.58
CA THR A 222 -34.72 46.53 22.31
C THR A 222 -35.30 46.98 20.97
N ARG A 223 -35.28 46.13 19.95
CA ARG A 223 -35.71 46.44 18.57
C ARG A 223 -36.92 45.64 18.09
N GLY A 224 -37.48 44.75 18.96
CA GLY A 224 -38.65 43.97 18.57
C GLY A 224 -38.39 42.93 17.48
N LEU A 225 -37.24 42.32 17.46
CA LEU A 225 -36.87 41.29 16.44
C LEU A 225 -37.93 40.17 16.44
N PRO A 226 -38.52 39.84 15.26
CA PRO A 226 -39.49 38.73 15.17
C PRO A 226 -38.87 37.40 15.56
N VAL A 227 -39.66 36.52 16.18
CA VAL A 227 -39.20 35.17 16.60
C VAL A 227 -38.66 34.36 15.40
N SER A 228 -39.22 34.53 14.24
CA SER A 228 -38.76 33.88 13.00
C SER A 228 -37.32 34.30 12.62
N GLU A 229 -37.02 35.58 12.74
CA GLU A 229 -35.67 36.11 12.44
C GLU A 229 -34.70 35.73 13.56
N PHE A 230 -35.15 35.73 14.84
CA PHE A 230 -34.34 35.24 15.96
C PHE A 230 -33.86 33.80 15.71
N LEU A 231 -34.79 32.90 15.37
CA LEU A 231 -34.46 31.50 15.11
C LEU A 231 -33.53 31.32 13.88
N LEU A 232 -33.72 32.12 12.82
CA LEU A 232 -32.88 32.13 11.65
C LEU A 232 -31.42 32.50 12.01
N TYR A 233 -31.25 33.65 12.70
CA TYR A 233 -29.91 34.13 13.07
C TYR A 233 -29.24 33.29 14.14
N PHE A 234 -30.04 32.69 15.04
CA PHE A 234 -29.58 31.72 16.05
C PHE A 234 -28.96 30.49 15.37
N GLY A 235 -29.67 29.90 14.40
CA GLY A 235 -29.18 28.80 13.58
C GLY A 235 -27.96 29.20 12.73
N ALA A 236 -27.98 30.41 12.15
CA ALA A 236 -26.88 30.91 11.35
C ALA A 236 -25.60 31.14 12.16
N ALA A 237 -25.67 31.72 13.36
CA ALA A 237 -24.49 31.94 14.23
C ALA A 237 -23.84 30.63 14.66
N SER A 238 -24.65 29.62 14.97
CA SER A 238 -24.16 28.28 15.32
C SER A 238 -23.54 27.55 14.11
N GLY A 239 -24.21 27.62 12.95
CA GLY A 239 -23.77 26.92 11.73
C GLY A 239 -22.54 27.54 11.06
N PHE A 240 -22.38 28.87 11.10
CA PHE A 240 -21.27 29.58 10.46
C PHE A 240 -19.90 29.06 10.90
N ALA A 241 -19.75 28.83 12.19
CA ALA A 241 -18.50 28.31 12.73
C ALA A 241 -18.16 26.90 12.22
N GLN A 242 -19.15 26.06 11.97
CA GLN A 242 -18.93 24.71 11.41
C GLN A 242 -18.35 24.81 10.00
N TRP A 243 -18.85 25.76 9.17
CA TRP A 243 -18.31 25.97 7.84
C TRP A 243 -16.88 26.50 7.85
N VAL A 244 -16.54 27.42 8.77
CA VAL A 244 -15.17 27.90 8.95
C VAL A 244 -14.24 26.77 9.37
N THR A 245 -14.61 26.02 10.43
CA THR A 245 -13.83 24.88 10.91
C THR A 245 -13.70 23.81 9.82
N GLY A 246 -14.80 23.50 9.13
CA GLY A 246 -14.79 22.51 8.04
C GLY A 246 -13.82 22.89 6.92
N LEU A 247 -13.76 24.17 6.51
CA LEU A 247 -12.78 24.64 5.53
C LEU A 247 -11.35 24.42 6.01
N MET A 248 -11.06 24.80 7.26
CA MET A 248 -9.70 24.68 7.81
C MET A 248 -9.25 23.22 7.94
N GLU A 249 -10.14 22.33 8.38
CA GLU A 249 -9.90 20.90 8.47
C GLU A 249 -9.65 20.28 7.09
N GLN A 250 -10.46 20.66 6.09
CA GLN A 250 -10.29 20.14 4.74
C GLN A 250 -8.97 20.61 4.10
N PHE A 251 -8.54 21.85 4.34
CA PHE A 251 -7.23 22.31 3.88
C PHE A 251 -6.07 21.56 4.55
N ALA A 252 -6.17 21.28 5.87
CA ALA A 252 -5.18 20.47 6.57
C ALA A 252 -5.14 19.04 6.04
N LEU A 253 -6.32 18.46 5.74
CA LEU A 253 -6.45 17.13 5.15
C LEU A 253 -5.88 17.07 3.75
N LEU A 254 -6.17 18.06 2.90
CA LEU A 254 -5.58 18.16 1.55
C LEU A 254 -4.07 18.24 1.58
N ARG A 255 -3.48 18.99 2.53
CA ARG A 255 -2.02 19.04 2.68
C ARG A 255 -1.44 17.66 2.99
N LYS A 256 -2.07 16.92 3.91
CA LYS A 256 -1.66 15.54 4.22
C LYS A 256 -1.78 14.63 2.99
N GLN A 257 -2.93 14.69 2.31
CA GLN A 257 -3.18 13.88 1.10
C GLN A 257 -2.21 14.21 -0.02
N SER A 258 -1.84 15.48 -0.19
CA SER A 258 -0.83 15.91 -1.14
C SER A 258 0.55 15.29 -0.86
N LEU A 259 0.95 15.21 0.42
CA LEU A 259 2.20 14.54 0.80
C LEU A 259 2.15 13.03 0.52
N ASP A 260 1.03 12.37 0.81
CA ASP A 260 0.85 10.95 0.52
C ASP A 260 0.92 10.67 -1.00
N ILE A 261 0.28 11.52 -1.82
CA ILE A 261 0.33 11.44 -3.29
C ILE A 261 1.74 11.72 -3.81
N SER A 262 2.46 12.69 -3.22
CA SER A 262 3.86 12.94 -3.56
C SER A 262 4.73 11.71 -3.28
N THR A 263 4.51 11.01 -2.17
CA THR A 263 5.20 9.76 -1.86
C THR A 263 4.91 8.65 -2.89
N ILE A 264 3.65 8.54 -3.36
CA ILE A 264 3.32 7.62 -4.46
C ILE A 264 4.11 7.98 -5.73
N ARG A 265 4.16 9.27 -6.08
CA ARG A 265 4.89 9.73 -7.26
C ARG A 265 6.38 9.46 -7.12
N GLU A 266 6.99 9.81 -6.00
CA GLU A 266 8.41 9.55 -5.71
C GLU A 266 8.74 8.05 -5.83
N PHE A 267 7.87 7.18 -5.32
CA PHE A 267 8.04 5.74 -5.48
C PHE A 267 7.95 5.29 -6.94
N LEU A 268 7.00 5.79 -7.71
CA LEU A 268 6.84 5.43 -9.12
C LEU A 268 7.97 5.96 -9.99
N GLU A 269 8.53 7.13 -9.66
CA GLU A 269 9.63 7.79 -10.36
C GLU A 269 11.02 7.30 -9.91
N LEU A 270 11.12 6.42 -8.87
CA LEU A 270 12.38 5.85 -8.43
C LEU A 270 13.13 5.23 -9.63
N PRO A 271 14.39 5.64 -9.86
CA PRO A 271 15.17 5.12 -10.97
C PRO A 271 15.46 3.63 -10.79
N GLU A 272 15.43 2.89 -11.87
CA GLU A 272 15.87 1.51 -11.88
C GLU A 272 17.39 1.45 -11.98
N PRO A 273 18.05 0.64 -11.13
CA PRO A 273 19.50 0.48 -11.21
C PRO A 273 19.93 -0.27 -12.48
N PHE A 274 19.03 -1.06 -13.09
CA PHE A 274 19.33 -1.87 -14.27
C PHE A 274 18.62 -1.35 -15.51
N ARG A 275 19.28 -1.52 -16.66
CA ARG A 275 18.70 -1.24 -17.98
C ARG A 275 17.81 -2.40 -18.42
N PHE A 276 16.54 -2.34 -18.08
CA PHE A 276 15.60 -3.43 -18.41
C PHE A 276 15.13 -3.41 -19.86
N GLU A 277 15.06 -2.25 -20.49
CA GLU A 277 14.50 -2.06 -21.83
C GLU A 277 15.47 -1.32 -22.78
N GLU A 278 16.44 -0.60 -22.24
CA GLU A 278 17.35 0.31 -22.98
C GLU A 278 18.73 -0.29 -23.27
N GLY A 279 19.02 -1.51 -22.83
CA GLY A 279 20.32 -2.16 -23.04
C GLY A 279 20.43 -2.77 -24.43
N ILE A 280 21.64 -3.26 -24.77
CA ILE A 280 21.89 -4.02 -26.00
C ILE A 280 20.98 -5.25 -26.00
N PRO A 281 20.16 -5.47 -27.05
CA PRO A 281 19.31 -6.65 -27.12
C PRO A 281 20.14 -7.93 -27.14
N LEU A 282 19.66 -8.95 -26.45
CA LEU A 282 20.33 -10.24 -26.37
C LEU A 282 19.33 -11.34 -26.73
N GLU A 283 19.56 -12.00 -27.89
CA GLU A 283 18.77 -13.15 -28.27
C GLU A 283 19.42 -14.44 -27.76
N LYS A 284 18.63 -15.28 -27.07
CA LYS A 284 19.11 -16.63 -26.69
C LYS A 284 19.27 -17.49 -27.95
N ARG A 285 20.49 -17.83 -28.27
CA ARG A 285 20.84 -18.71 -29.38
C ARG A 285 21.41 -20.01 -28.87
N LEU A 286 20.83 -21.12 -29.25
CA LEU A 286 21.26 -22.45 -28.83
C LEU A 286 22.58 -22.90 -29.48
N ASP A 287 22.91 -22.31 -30.63
CA ASP A 287 24.11 -22.56 -31.42
C ASP A 287 25.29 -21.66 -31.05
N MET A 288 25.07 -20.67 -30.18
CA MET A 288 26.11 -19.75 -29.75
C MET A 288 26.70 -20.16 -28.41
N PRO A 289 28.05 -20.35 -28.37
CA PRO A 289 28.71 -20.60 -27.09
C PRO A 289 28.67 -19.35 -26.21
N TYR A 290 28.24 -19.51 -24.95
CA TYR A 290 28.26 -18.44 -23.94
C TYR A 290 29.40 -18.68 -22.97
N GLU A 291 30.35 -17.73 -22.93
CA GLU A 291 31.39 -17.67 -21.90
C GLU A 291 31.05 -16.57 -20.91
N LEU A 292 31.13 -16.90 -19.61
CA LEU A 292 30.86 -15.96 -18.56
C LEU A 292 32.10 -15.77 -17.70
N GLN A 293 32.52 -14.51 -17.51
CA GLN A 293 33.71 -14.16 -16.76
C GLN A 293 33.39 -13.21 -15.63
N LEU A 294 33.94 -13.47 -14.47
CA LEU A 294 34.00 -12.57 -13.34
C LEU A 294 35.41 -12.02 -13.23
N GLU A 295 35.58 -10.70 -13.28
CA GLU A 295 36.85 -10.02 -13.17
C GLU A 295 36.91 -9.19 -11.89
N ASP A 296 37.72 -9.64 -10.93
CA ASP A 296 37.95 -8.98 -9.64
C ASP A 296 36.64 -8.57 -8.90
N VAL A 297 35.65 -9.45 -8.97
CA VAL A 297 34.30 -9.18 -8.46
C VAL A 297 34.28 -9.16 -6.94
N SER A 298 33.81 -8.05 -6.40
CA SER A 298 33.50 -7.85 -4.99
C SER A 298 32.04 -7.47 -4.79
N TYR A 299 31.41 -7.99 -3.77
CA TYR A 299 30.02 -7.64 -3.46
C TYR A 299 29.76 -7.52 -1.96
N ARG A 300 29.05 -6.46 -1.58
CA ARG A 300 28.63 -6.18 -0.22
C ARG A 300 27.12 -5.85 -0.21
N TYR A 301 26.36 -6.52 0.66
CA TYR A 301 24.95 -6.21 0.87
C TYR A 301 24.77 -4.81 1.48
N PRO A 302 23.66 -4.11 1.18
CA PRO A 302 23.34 -2.85 1.82
C PRO A 302 23.35 -2.98 3.36
N GLY A 303 24.01 -2.04 4.05
CA GLY A 303 24.15 -2.06 5.52
C GLY A 303 25.16 -3.05 6.09
N ALA A 304 25.78 -3.92 5.30
CA ALA A 304 26.83 -4.83 5.78
C ALA A 304 28.19 -4.11 5.89
N GLU A 305 28.98 -4.44 6.92
CA GLU A 305 30.32 -3.90 7.12
C GLU A 305 31.37 -4.58 6.23
N LYS A 306 31.18 -5.86 5.93
CA LYS A 306 32.16 -6.70 5.21
C LYS A 306 31.60 -7.14 3.85
N ASN A 307 32.52 -7.35 2.90
CA ASN A 307 32.18 -7.97 1.63
C ASN A 307 31.78 -9.42 1.80
N THR A 308 30.69 -9.83 1.18
CA THR A 308 30.28 -11.23 1.08
C THR A 308 31.10 -11.99 0.03
N ILE A 309 31.45 -11.30 -1.06
CA ILE A 309 32.40 -11.76 -2.08
C ILE A 309 33.49 -10.71 -2.14
N ALA A 310 34.75 -11.12 -2.16
CA ALA A 310 35.92 -10.24 -2.24
C ALA A 310 36.90 -10.73 -3.31
N HIS A 311 37.20 -9.86 -4.26
CA HIS A 311 38.22 -10.04 -5.28
C HIS A 311 38.18 -11.41 -6.00
N MET A 312 36.94 -11.83 -6.41
CA MET A 312 36.76 -13.12 -7.06
C MET A 312 36.90 -12.98 -8.57
N SER A 313 37.76 -13.81 -9.15
CA SER A 313 37.89 -13.98 -10.59
C SER A 313 37.62 -15.43 -10.96
N LEU A 314 36.74 -15.63 -11.96
CA LEU A 314 36.27 -16.95 -12.41
C LEU A 314 35.86 -16.86 -13.86
N THR A 315 36.23 -17.86 -14.68
CA THR A 315 35.72 -18.01 -16.04
C THR A 315 34.96 -19.32 -16.15
N LEU A 316 33.76 -19.25 -16.71
CA LEU A 316 32.91 -20.40 -17.05
C LEU A 316 32.90 -20.54 -18.53
N HIS A 317 33.51 -21.62 -19.05
CA HIS A 317 33.57 -21.90 -20.49
C HIS A 317 32.29 -22.60 -20.96
N PRO A 318 31.96 -22.47 -22.24
CA PRO A 318 30.80 -23.15 -22.82
C PRO A 318 30.86 -24.67 -22.61
N GLY A 319 29.74 -25.24 -22.09
CA GLY A 319 29.62 -26.68 -21.80
C GLY A 319 30.27 -27.12 -20.49
N GLU A 320 30.89 -26.23 -19.74
CA GLU A 320 31.50 -26.54 -18.45
C GLU A 320 30.48 -26.77 -17.37
N ASN A 321 30.72 -27.77 -16.49
CA ASN A 321 29.95 -27.99 -15.28
C ASN A 321 30.76 -27.53 -14.07
N LEU A 322 30.25 -26.51 -13.38
CA LEU A 322 30.88 -25.97 -12.17
C LEU A 322 30.16 -26.43 -10.89
N ALA A 323 30.90 -27.04 -9.97
CA ALA A 323 30.43 -27.32 -8.62
C ALA A 323 30.97 -26.27 -7.64
N ILE A 324 30.06 -25.56 -6.95
CA ILE A 324 30.42 -24.55 -5.93
C ILE A 324 30.25 -25.14 -4.55
N VAL A 325 31.38 -25.37 -3.85
CA VAL A 325 31.42 -25.98 -2.52
C VAL A 325 31.92 -24.96 -1.49
N GLY A 326 31.43 -25.02 -0.26
CA GLY A 326 31.86 -24.12 0.81
C GLY A 326 30.92 -24.17 2.01
N LEU A 327 31.35 -23.59 3.12
CA LEU A 327 30.57 -23.47 4.34
C LEU A 327 29.27 -22.66 4.15
N ASN A 328 28.32 -22.84 5.07
CA ASN A 328 27.13 -21.97 5.09
C ASN A 328 27.56 -20.53 5.34
N GLY A 329 26.99 -19.58 4.60
CA GLY A 329 27.40 -18.17 4.66
C GLY A 329 28.62 -17.78 3.81
N ALA A 330 29.30 -18.72 3.15
CA ALA A 330 30.47 -18.44 2.30
C ALA A 330 30.17 -17.66 1.01
N GLY A 331 28.92 -17.20 0.78
CA GLY A 331 28.57 -16.40 -0.38
C GLY A 331 28.15 -17.19 -1.64
N LYS A 332 27.98 -18.52 -1.56
CA LYS A 332 27.60 -19.35 -2.74
C LYS A 332 26.36 -18.84 -3.48
N THR A 333 25.28 -18.60 -2.75
CA THR A 333 24.03 -18.08 -3.33
C THR A 333 24.19 -16.65 -3.85
N THR A 334 25.05 -15.84 -3.20
CA THR A 334 25.37 -14.48 -3.65
C THR A 334 26.12 -14.51 -4.97
N LEU A 335 27.08 -15.45 -5.13
CA LEU A 335 27.80 -15.65 -6.37
C LEU A 335 26.84 -16.01 -7.53
N VAL A 336 25.95 -16.97 -7.31
CA VAL A 336 24.93 -17.33 -8.30
C VAL A 336 24.05 -16.15 -8.66
N LYS A 337 23.62 -15.34 -7.69
CA LYS A 337 22.83 -14.13 -7.93
C LYS A 337 23.58 -13.06 -8.74
N LEU A 338 24.90 -12.92 -8.56
CA LEU A 338 25.76 -12.06 -9.37
C LEU A 338 25.88 -12.59 -10.79
N ILE A 339 26.12 -13.88 -10.96
CA ILE A 339 26.18 -14.57 -12.26
C ILE A 339 24.86 -14.38 -13.03
N CYS A 340 23.72 -14.62 -12.38
CA CYS A 340 22.40 -14.43 -12.99
C CYS A 340 22.03 -12.94 -13.18
N GLY A 341 22.85 -11.99 -12.73
CA GLY A 341 22.59 -10.57 -12.86
C GLY A 341 21.45 -10.03 -11.97
N PHE A 342 21.04 -10.75 -10.91
CA PHE A 342 20.10 -10.23 -9.90
C PHE A 342 20.73 -9.17 -9.01
N LEU A 343 22.05 -9.25 -8.82
CA LEU A 343 22.86 -8.31 -8.05
C LEU A 343 23.93 -7.73 -8.97
N GLU A 344 24.32 -6.49 -8.72
CA GLU A 344 25.49 -5.89 -9.36
C GLU A 344 26.68 -5.92 -8.40
N PRO A 345 27.89 -6.23 -8.91
CA PRO A 345 29.08 -6.18 -8.08
C PRO A 345 29.34 -4.75 -7.59
N THR A 346 29.78 -4.61 -6.34
CA THR A 346 30.23 -3.33 -5.77
C THR A 346 31.64 -2.97 -6.24
N GLY A 347 32.40 -3.91 -6.77
CA GLY A 347 33.70 -3.76 -7.40
C GLY A 347 33.91 -4.84 -8.45
N GLY A 348 34.70 -4.55 -9.48
CA GLY A 348 34.90 -5.47 -10.60
C GLY A 348 33.74 -5.49 -11.59
N ARG A 349 33.68 -6.52 -12.43
CA ARG A 349 32.65 -6.65 -13.47
C ARG A 349 32.36 -8.11 -13.81
N VAL A 350 31.14 -8.35 -14.29
CA VAL A 350 30.71 -9.64 -14.84
C VAL A 350 30.56 -9.45 -16.34
N LEU A 351 31.21 -10.34 -17.12
CA LEU A 351 31.23 -10.26 -18.57
C LEU A 351 30.53 -11.48 -19.18
N LEU A 352 29.77 -11.27 -20.22
CA LEU A 352 29.23 -12.30 -21.09
C LEU A 352 29.90 -12.15 -22.47
N ASN A 353 30.65 -13.18 -22.92
CA ASN A 353 31.43 -13.14 -24.17
C ASN A 353 32.31 -11.89 -24.27
N GLY A 354 32.98 -11.51 -23.15
CA GLY A 354 33.87 -10.35 -23.09
C GLY A 354 33.16 -9.00 -22.91
N GLN A 355 31.83 -8.95 -22.91
CA GLN A 355 31.08 -7.70 -22.78
C GLN A 355 30.39 -7.61 -21.40
N ASP A 356 30.48 -6.44 -20.72
CA ASP A 356 29.90 -6.21 -19.41
C ASP A 356 28.37 -6.37 -19.45
N ILE A 357 27.84 -7.20 -18.55
CA ILE A 357 26.41 -7.50 -18.46
C ILE A 357 25.54 -6.27 -18.16
N ARG A 358 26.10 -5.17 -17.65
CA ARG A 358 25.41 -3.91 -17.42
C ARG A 358 25.01 -3.21 -18.73
N GLN A 359 25.63 -3.55 -19.85
CA GLN A 359 25.32 -2.97 -21.15
C GLN A 359 24.16 -3.65 -21.87
N TYR A 360 23.86 -4.89 -21.51
CA TYR A 360 22.76 -5.64 -22.10
C TYR A 360 21.40 -5.25 -21.53
N ASN A 361 20.35 -5.48 -22.33
CA ASN A 361 18.98 -5.52 -21.84
C ASN A 361 18.88 -6.60 -20.76
N ARG A 362 18.59 -6.20 -19.54
CA ARG A 362 18.61 -7.11 -18.39
C ARG A 362 17.55 -8.20 -18.47
N ARG A 363 16.40 -7.93 -19.11
CA ARG A 363 15.35 -8.95 -19.29
C ARG A 363 15.79 -10.02 -20.27
N ASP A 364 16.51 -9.63 -21.32
CA ASP A 364 17.05 -10.59 -22.29
C ASP A 364 18.16 -11.41 -21.65
N TYR A 365 19.00 -10.79 -20.84
CA TYR A 365 20.04 -11.49 -20.08
C TYR A 365 19.44 -12.55 -19.16
N TYR A 366 18.33 -12.26 -18.46
CA TYR A 366 17.64 -13.25 -17.62
C TYR A 366 17.11 -14.46 -18.38
N LYS A 367 16.79 -14.32 -19.67
CA LYS A 367 16.32 -15.44 -20.51
C LYS A 367 17.39 -16.49 -20.79
N LEU A 368 18.66 -16.16 -20.56
CA LEU A 368 19.76 -17.13 -20.68
C LEU A 368 19.76 -18.16 -19.56
N PHE A 369 19.16 -17.83 -18.41
CA PHE A 369 19.24 -18.64 -17.20
C PHE A 369 17.94 -19.37 -16.92
N GLU A 370 18.09 -20.64 -16.54
CA GLU A 370 17.05 -21.47 -15.98
C GLU A 370 17.55 -21.91 -14.59
N ALA A 371 17.02 -21.27 -13.52
CA ALA A 371 17.56 -21.43 -12.19
C ALA A 371 16.49 -21.96 -11.21
N VAL A 372 16.92 -22.91 -10.38
CA VAL A 372 16.16 -23.39 -9.22
C VAL A 372 16.88 -22.93 -7.97
N PHE A 373 16.30 -21.97 -7.26
CA PHE A 373 16.83 -21.49 -5.99
C PHE A 373 16.33 -22.35 -4.82
N GLN A 374 17.02 -22.27 -3.70
CA GLN A 374 16.64 -22.98 -2.47
C GLN A 374 15.30 -22.45 -1.92
N ASP A 375 15.07 -21.11 -2.03
CA ASP A 375 13.80 -20.46 -1.69
C ASP A 375 12.91 -20.45 -2.93
N PHE A 376 12.02 -21.42 -3.04
CA PHE A 376 11.12 -21.54 -4.18
C PHE A 376 9.71 -21.05 -3.83
N SER A 377 9.06 -20.43 -4.79
CA SER A 377 7.67 -19.99 -4.70
C SER A 377 6.80 -20.77 -5.69
N VAL A 378 5.83 -21.50 -5.14
CA VAL A 378 4.76 -22.14 -5.88
C VAL A 378 3.54 -21.25 -5.79
N LEU A 379 2.87 -21.04 -6.91
CA LEU A 379 1.61 -20.30 -6.93
C LEU A 379 0.44 -21.26 -6.65
N SER A 380 -0.57 -20.74 -5.94
CA SER A 380 -1.83 -21.46 -5.73
C SER A 380 -2.63 -21.47 -7.03
N CYS A 381 -2.18 -22.29 -7.99
CA CYS A 381 -2.79 -22.55 -9.28
C CYS A 381 -2.55 -24.02 -9.65
N THR A 382 -2.92 -24.46 -10.85
CA THR A 382 -2.76 -25.84 -11.26
C THR A 382 -1.27 -26.23 -11.42
N VAL A 383 -0.98 -27.53 -11.38
CA VAL A 383 0.37 -28.05 -11.69
C VAL A 383 0.81 -27.59 -13.08
N ALA A 384 -0.10 -27.68 -14.08
CA ALA A 384 0.20 -27.29 -15.45
C ALA A 384 0.58 -25.80 -15.57
N GLU A 385 -0.19 -24.90 -14.94
CA GLU A 385 0.08 -23.45 -14.91
C GLU A 385 1.40 -23.14 -14.20
N ASN A 386 1.72 -23.86 -13.11
CA ASN A 386 2.98 -23.70 -12.38
C ASN A 386 4.18 -24.07 -13.24
N VAL A 387 4.09 -25.14 -14.07
CA VAL A 387 5.20 -25.59 -14.96
C VAL A 387 5.27 -24.71 -16.21
N ALA A 388 4.12 -24.48 -16.88
CA ALA A 388 4.07 -23.71 -18.13
C ALA A 388 4.30 -22.19 -17.91
N GLN A 389 4.10 -21.68 -16.68
CA GLN A 389 4.13 -20.25 -16.33
C GLN A 389 3.17 -19.42 -17.20
N ALA A 390 2.04 -20.00 -17.58
CA ALA A 390 0.99 -19.41 -18.41
C ALA A 390 -0.37 -19.87 -17.91
N MET A 391 -1.42 -19.05 -18.15
CA MET A 391 -2.81 -19.40 -17.83
C MET A 391 -3.52 -20.00 -19.06
N ASP A 392 -3.13 -19.59 -20.25
CA ASP A 392 -3.76 -19.99 -21.53
C ASP A 392 -2.70 -20.58 -22.48
N GLY A 393 -3.15 -21.44 -23.40
CA GLY A 393 -2.29 -22.00 -24.45
C GLY A 393 -1.24 -22.98 -23.92
N ILE A 394 -1.54 -23.68 -22.81
CA ILE A 394 -0.62 -24.64 -22.20
C ILE A 394 -0.49 -25.88 -23.08
N ASP A 395 0.75 -26.21 -23.46
CA ASP A 395 1.10 -27.49 -24.10
C ASP A 395 1.19 -28.58 -23.02
N GLU A 396 0.09 -29.34 -22.87
CA GLU A 396 -0.01 -30.38 -21.85
C GLU A 396 1.00 -31.52 -22.05
N GLU A 397 1.37 -31.85 -23.31
CA GLU A 397 2.36 -32.90 -23.59
C GLU A 397 3.74 -32.49 -23.11
N LYS A 398 4.13 -31.26 -23.41
CA LYS A 398 5.39 -30.68 -22.95
C LYS A 398 5.44 -30.57 -21.42
N VAL A 399 4.35 -30.15 -20.77
CA VAL A 399 4.25 -30.11 -19.30
C VAL A 399 4.47 -31.51 -18.73
N ARG A 400 3.82 -32.55 -19.27
CA ARG A 400 3.99 -33.92 -18.83
C ARG A 400 5.41 -34.40 -19.02
N TYR A 401 6.04 -34.08 -20.13
CA TYR A 401 7.44 -34.39 -20.40
C TYR A 401 8.35 -33.75 -19.34
N CYS A 402 8.20 -32.46 -19.03
CA CYS A 402 9.02 -31.79 -18.03
C CYS A 402 8.81 -32.36 -16.61
N LEU A 403 7.57 -32.74 -16.29
CA LEU A 403 7.26 -33.40 -15.02
C LEU A 403 7.90 -34.79 -14.91
N ASP A 404 7.92 -35.53 -16.02
CA ASP A 404 8.58 -36.85 -16.11
C ASP A 404 10.08 -36.71 -15.89
N GLN A 405 10.75 -35.78 -16.60
CA GLN A 405 12.17 -35.50 -16.43
C GLN A 405 12.52 -35.05 -15.00
N ALA A 406 11.59 -34.39 -14.31
CA ALA A 406 11.74 -34.01 -12.91
C ALA A 406 11.41 -35.13 -11.90
N GLY A 407 10.99 -36.31 -12.37
CA GLY A 407 10.65 -37.47 -11.55
C GLY A 407 9.36 -37.28 -10.73
N LEU A 408 8.34 -36.61 -11.30
CA LEU A 408 7.04 -36.37 -10.67
C LEU A 408 5.90 -37.19 -11.27
N THR A 409 6.14 -38.04 -12.25
CA THR A 409 5.09 -38.78 -12.99
C THR A 409 4.15 -39.55 -12.08
N GLU A 410 4.68 -40.38 -11.18
CA GLU A 410 3.85 -41.17 -10.24
C GLU A 410 2.97 -40.28 -9.37
N LYS A 411 3.55 -39.20 -8.82
CA LYS A 411 2.81 -38.25 -7.99
C LYS A 411 1.67 -37.60 -8.77
N ILE A 412 1.94 -37.11 -9.97
CA ILE A 412 0.93 -36.43 -10.79
C ILE A 412 -0.18 -37.40 -11.23
N THR A 413 0.16 -38.63 -11.57
CA THR A 413 -0.82 -39.68 -11.95
C THR A 413 -1.72 -40.05 -10.77
N SER A 414 -1.22 -39.96 -9.52
CA SER A 414 -2.00 -40.23 -8.31
C SER A 414 -2.96 -39.09 -7.93
N LEU A 415 -2.86 -37.91 -8.57
CA LEU A 415 -3.73 -36.76 -8.27
C LEU A 415 -5.10 -36.88 -8.95
N PRO A 416 -6.19 -36.39 -8.30
CA PRO A 416 -7.55 -36.56 -8.80
C PRO A 416 -7.77 -35.99 -10.23
N ALA A 417 -7.14 -34.85 -10.54
CA ALA A 417 -7.23 -34.19 -11.84
C ALA A 417 -5.86 -34.13 -12.57
N GLY A 418 -4.88 -34.97 -12.17
CA GLY A 418 -3.55 -34.99 -12.77
C GLY A 418 -2.89 -33.60 -12.78
N ILE A 419 -2.44 -33.16 -13.95
CA ILE A 419 -1.79 -31.82 -14.11
C ILE A 419 -2.73 -30.64 -13.89
N LYS A 420 -4.07 -30.84 -13.89
CA LYS A 420 -5.08 -29.82 -13.61
C LYS A 420 -5.41 -29.68 -12.12
N THR A 421 -4.77 -30.47 -11.26
CA THR A 421 -4.91 -30.36 -9.81
C THR A 421 -4.27 -29.08 -9.31
N HIS A 422 -4.97 -28.32 -8.46
CA HIS A 422 -4.44 -27.11 -7.80
C HIS A 422 -3.39 -27.47 -6.75
N VAL A 423 -2.33 -26.67 -6.68
CA VAL A 423 -1.24 -26.80 -5.69
C VAL A 423 -1.45 -25.75 -4.61
N GLY A 424 -1.36 -26.18 -3.35
CA GLY A 424 -1.58 -25.31 -2.18
C GLY A 424 -3.06 -25.15 -1.84
N ARG A 425 -3.35 -24.81 -0.58
CA ARG A 425 -4.71 -24.63 -0.05
C ARG A 425 -5.03 -23.19 0.34
N ASP A 426 -4.18 -22.24 -0.05
CA ASP A 426 -4.38 -20.83 0.31
C ASP A 426 -5.55 -20.18 -0.46
N VAL A 427 -5.82 -20.67 -1.65
CA VAL A 427 -6.91 -20.19 -2.52
C VAL A 427 -7.97 -21.27 -2.76
N TYR A 428 -7.53 -22.50 -3.00
CA TYR A 428 -8.40 -23.63 -3.36
C TYR A 428 -8.44 -24.65 -2.24
N LEU A 429 -9.62 -24.89 -1.65
CA LEU A 429 -9.79 -25.82 -0.52
C LEU A 429 -9.50 -27.27 -0.89
N ASP A 430 -9.69 -27.65 -2.16
CA ASP A 430 -9.40 -28.94 -2.76
C ASP A 430 -7.94 -29.08 -3.22
N GLY A 431 -7.12 -28.03 -3.06
CA GLY A 431 -5.72 -28.02 -3.44
C GLY A 431 -4.89 -29.04 -2.68
N VAL A 432 -3.85 -29.56 -3.33
CA VAL A 432 -2.95 -30.58 -2.78
C VAL A 432 -1.64 -29.94 -2.32
N GLU A 433 -1.24 -30.29 -1.11
CA GLU A 433 0.07 -29.89 -0.57
C GLU A 433 1.15 -30.85 -1.09
N PHE A 434 2.22 -30.29 -1.62
CA PHE A 434 3.42 -31.02 -2.00
C PHE A 434 4.42 -31.04 -0.86
N SER A 435 5.14 -32.15 -0.68
CA SER A 435 6.28 -32.18 0.22
C SER A 435 7.41 -31.29 -0.30
N GLY A 436 8.34 -30.86 0.56
CA GLY A 436 9.46 -29.99 0.16
C GLY A 436 10.24 -30.55 -1.04
N GLY A 437 10.52 -31.86 -1.08
CA GLY A 437 11.18 -32.49 -2.21
C GLY A 437 10.32 -32.55 -3.48
N GLN A 438 9.01 -32.73 -3.35
CA GLN A 438 8.07 -32.66 -4.50
C GLN A 438 7.97 -31.25 -5.04
N THR A 439 7.95 -30.25 -4.17
CA THR A 439 7.95 -28.83 -4.56
C THR A 439 9.25 -28.47 -5.30
N GLN A 440 10.40 -28.94 -4.82
CA GLN A 440 11.67 -28.74 -5.51
C GLN A 440 11.69 -29.36 -6.91
N ARG A 441 11.15 -30.59 -7.05
CA ARG A 441 11.02 -31.24 -8.37
C ARG A 441 10.03 -30.49 -9.28
N LEU A 442 8.96 -29.92 -8.74
CA LEU A 442 8.03 -29.07 -9.51
C LEU A 442 8.75 -27.81 -10.04
N MET A 443 9.65 -27.23 -9.24
CA MET A 443 10.50 -26.11 -9.71
C MET A 443 11.50 -26.54 -10.77
N LEU A 444 12.02 -27.75 -10.66
CA LEU A 444 12.87 -28.33 -11.71
C LEU A 444 12.07 -28.52 -13.02
N ALA A 445 10.86 -29.07 -12.96
CA ALA A 445 9.98 -29.17 -14.12
C ALA A 445 9.68 -27.80 -14.76
N ARG A 446 9.48 -26.75 -13.93
CA ARG A 446 9.32 -25.37 -14.37
C ARG A 446 10.57 -24.85 -15.11
N ALA A 447 11.76 -25.13 -14.59
CA ALA A 447 13.02 -24.74 -15.22
C ALA A 447 13.27 -25.47 -16.54
N LEU A 448 12.83 -26.73 -16.66
CA LEU A 448 12.91 -27.52 -17.90
C LEU A 448 11.89 -27.08 -18.97
N SER A 449 10.88 -26.29 -18.59
CA SER A 449 9.87 -25.76 -19.50
C SER A 449 10.22 -24.33 -19.91
N PRO A 450 11.01 -24.12 -20.98
CA PRO A 450 11.35 -22.77 -21.40
C PRO A 450 10.07 -21.97 -21.69
N ARG A 451 10.01 -20.74 -21.19
CA ARG A 451 8.89 -19.84 -21.37
C ARG A 451 8.49 -19.79 -22.86
N MET A 452 7.30 -20.25 -23.18
CA MET A 452 6.66 -19.85 -24.42
C MET A 452 6.27 -18.37 -24.26
N ILE A 453 7.11 -17.47 -24.71
CA ILE A 453 6.73 -16.08 -24.86
C ILE A 453 5.69 -16.08 -25.98
N SER A 454 4.42 -16.09 -25.59
CA SER A 454 3.33 -15.75 -26.49
C SER A 454 3.63 -14.37 -27.04
N THR A 455 4.07 -14.31 -28.29
CA THR A 455 4.08 -13.09 -29.10
C THR A 455 2.63 -12.70 -29.40
N ARG A 456 1.87 -12.36 -28.36
CA ARG A 456 0.67 -11.55 -28.54
C ARG A 456 1.14 -10.10 -28.60
N SER A 457 1.26 -9.62 -29.84
CA SER A 457 1.26 -8.21 -30.16
C SER A 457 0.13 -7.54 -29.39
N THR A 458 0.46 -6.66 -28.48
CA THR A 458 -0.48 -5.70 -27.90
C THR A 458 -0.86 -4.69 -28.99
N THR A 459 -1.75 -5.09 -29.89
CA THR A 459 -2.60 -4.17 -30.63
C THR A 459 -3.95 -4.16 -29.90
N ARG A 460 -4.08 -3.21 -28.95
CA ARG A 460 -5.29 -2.40 -28.70
C ARG A 460 -5.02 -1.38 -27.61
#